data_b7046c8f5c9d9283d43301921dc0bb87
#
_entry.id   b7046c8f5c9d9283d43301921dc0bb87
#
_cell.length_a   1.000
_cell.length_b   1.000
_cell.length_c   1.000
_cell.angle_alpha   90.00
_cell.angle_beta   90.00
_cell.angle_gamma   90.00
#
_symmetry.space_group_name_H-M   'P 1'
#
loop_
_entity.id
_entity.type
_entity.pdbx_description
1 polymer ?
#
loop_
_entity_poly.entity_id
_entity_poly.type
_entity_poly.pdbx_seq_one_letter_code
_entity_poly.pdbx_strand_id
1 'polypeptide(L)' 'PLDEEVYVETSQEPTFPKALEATQALVREILPDLPEDEQKFLTMHIGVVLAQS' A
#
# COMPACT_ATOMS: atom_id res chain seq x y z
N PRO A 1 -12.71 -2.85 8.04
CA PRO A 1 -12.65 -1.62 7.23
C PRO A 1 -11.34 -0.87 7.41
N LEU A 2 -10.95 -0.15 6.39
CA LEU A 2 -9.71 0.62 6.41
C LEU A 2 -9.83 1.80 7.36
N ASP A 3 -8.79 2.00 8.20
CA ASP A 3 -8.68 3.18 9.03
C ASP A 3 -7.94 4.26 8.23
N GLU A 4 -8.70 5.23 7.74
CA GLU A 4 -8.16 6.30 6.91
C GLU A 4 -7.08 7.12 7.62
N GLU A 5 -7.23 7.30 8.93
CA GLU A 5 -6.27 8.06 9.73
C GLU A 5 -4.92 7.35 9.77
N VAL A 6 -4.95 6.05 9.98
CA VAL A 6 -3.73 5.23 9.97
C VAL A 6 -3.10 5.26 8.58
N TYR A 7 -3.91 5.17 7.54
CA TYR A 7 -3.40 5.23 6.18
C TYR A 7 -2.69 6.55 5.90
N VAL A 8 -3.28 7.66 6.31
CA VAL A 8 -2.67 8.98 6.12
C VAL A 8 -1.33 9.07 6.84
N GLU A 9 -1.25 8.57 8.07
CA GLU A 9 0.02 8.54 8.79
C GLU A 9 1.06 7.69 8.06
N THR A 10 0.65 6.53 7.57
CA THR A 10 1.54 5.64 6.82
C THR A 10 2.04 6.31 5.54
N SER A 11 1.19 7.11 4.90
CA SER A 11 1.57 7.78 3.65
C SER A 11 2.71 8.77 3.82
N GLN A 12 3.05 9.13 5.06
CA GLN A 12 4.16 10.04 5.34
C GLN A 12 5.47 9.31 5.61
N GLU A 13 5.44 7.98 5.64
CA GLU A 13 6.66 7.20 5.86
C GLU A 13 7.56 7.19 4.61
N PRO A 14 8.89 7.14 4.81
CA PRO A 14 9.82 7.15 3.67
C PRO A 14 9.63 5.98 2.70
N THR A 15 9.13 4.85 3.16
CA THR A 15 8.92 3.67 2.33
C THR A 15 7.63 3.71 1.53
N PHE A 16 6.76 4.67 1.83
CA PHE A 16 5.43 4.71 1.20
C PHE A 16 5.46 4.81 -0.33
N PRO A 17 6.24 5.70 -0.93
CA PRO A 17 6.25 5.81 -2.39
C PRO A 17 6.61 4.50 -3.08
N LYS A 18 7.58 3.77 -2.55
CA LYS A 18 7.96 2.47 -3.11
C LYS A 18 6.86 1.43 -2.89
N ALA A 19 6.24 1.44 -1.71
CA ALA A 19 5.14 0.54 -1.42
C ALA A 19 3.97 0.78 -2.37
N LEU A 20 3.66 2.05 -2.61
CA LEU A 20 2.58 2.41 -3.52
C LEU A 20 2.87 1.94 -4.94
N GLU A 21 4.09 2.15 -5.40
CA GLU A 21 4.53 1.69 -6.72
C GLU A 21 4.37 0.18 -6.86
N ALA A 22 4.80 -0.57 -5.85
CA ALA A 22 4.69 -2.02 -5.85
C ALA A 22 3.23 -2.47 -5.91
N THR A 23 2.37 -1.81 -5.12
CA THR A 23 0.94 -2.11 -5.13
C THR A 23 0.34 -1.86 -6.50
N GLN A 24 0.66 -0.72 -7.11
CA GLN A 24 0.12 -0.38 -8.43
C GLN A 24 0.57 -1.37 -9.50
N ALA A 25 1.81 -1.84 -9.43
CA ALA A 25 2.31 -2.83 -10.36
C ALA A 25 1.57 -4.16 -10.20
N LEU A 26 1.35 -4.60 -8.96
CA LEU A 26 0.61 -5.83 -8.67
C LEU A 26 -0.82 -5.74 -9.20
N VAL A 27 -1.48 -4.63 -8.92
CA VAL A 27 -2.86 -4.41 -9.35
C VAL A 27 -2.94 -4.48 -10.87
N ARG A 28 -2.07 -3.77 -11.55
CA ARG A 28 -2.09 -3.69 -13.00
C ARG A 28 -1.84 -5.05 -13.66
N GLU A 29 -0.94 -5.85 -13.09
CA GLU A 29 -0.49 -7.07 -13.74
C GLU A 29 -1.20 -8.34 -13.29
N ILE A 30 -1.68 -8.37 -12.05
CA ILE A 30 -2.20 -9.60 -11.48
C ILE A 30 -3.62 -9.43 -10.93
N LEU A 31 -3.92 -8.28 -10.31
CA LEU A 31 -5.18 -8.08 -9.60
C LEU A 31 -5.89 -6.81 -10.08
N PRO A 32 -6.26 -6.74 -11.37
CA PRO A 32 -6.80 -5.49 -11.93
C PRO A 32 -8.12 -5.04 -11.31
N ASP A 33 -8.85 -5.95 -10.66
CA ASP A 33 -10.15 -5.63 -10.07
C ASP A 33 -10.10 -5.45 -8.55
N LEU A 34 -8.90 -5.32 -7.98
CA LEU A 34 -8.76 -5.18 -6.54
C LEU A 34 -9.39 -3.86 -6.07
N PRO A 35 -10.34 -3.90 -5.10
CA PRO A 35 -10.96 -2.69 -4.58
C PRO A 35 -9.93 -1.72 -3.99
N GLU A 36 -10.27 -0.43 -4.03
CA GLU A 36 -9.36 0.63 -3.57
C GLU A 36 -8.91 0.44 -2.13
N ASP A 37 -9.83 0.11 -1.23
CA ASP A 37 -9.48 -0.10 0.18
C ASP A 37 -8.49 -1.24 0.34
N GLU A 38 -8.67 -2.31 -0.43
CA GLU A 38 -7.75 -3.44 -0.40
C GLU A 38 -6.37 -3.04 -0.94
N GLN A 39 -6.34 -2.16 -1.94
CA GLN A 39 -5.07 -1.65 -2.45
C GLN A 39 -4.33 -0.85 -1.37
N LYS A 40 -5.06 -0.06 -0.59
CA LYS A 40 -4.49 0.71 0.50
C LYS A 40 -3.91 -0.21 1.59
N PHE A 41 -4.65 -1.25 1.95
CA PHE A 41 -4.16 -2.24 2.91
C PHE A 41 -2.87 -2.89 2.41
N LEU A 42 -2.86 -3.28 1.15
CA LEU A 42 -1.69 -3.90 0.55
C LEU A 42 -0.48 -2.96 0.58
N THR A 43 -0.71 -1.68 0.26
CA THR A 43 0.35 -0.68 0.29
C THR A 43 0.92 -0.54 1.71
N MET A 44 0.07 -0.49 2.71
CA MET A 44 0.49 -0.40 4.10
C MET A 44 1.33 -1.61 4.49
N HIS A 45 0.90 -2.80 4.10
CA HIS A 45 1.62 -4.03 4.41
C HIS A 45 3.01 -4.03 3.76
N ILE A 46 3.07 -3.69 2.48
CA ILE A 46 4.34 -3.63 1.76
C ILE A 46 5.26 -2.60 2.40
N GLY A 47 4.71 -1.46 2.81
CA GLY A 47 5.48 -0.43 3.48
C GLY A 47 6.16 -0.93 4.75
N VAL A 48 5.43 -1.71 5.55
CA VAL A 48 5.98 -2.30 6.77
C VAL A 48 7.12 -3.28 6.43
N VAL A 49 6.90 -4.12 5.43
CA VAL A 49 7.92 -5.09 5.01
C VAL A 49 9.18 -4.37 4.54
N LEU A 50 9.02 -3.33 3.74
CA LEU A 50 10.17 -2.55 3.25
C LEU A 50 10.91 -1.86 4.40
N ALA A 51 10.18 -1.37 5.38
CA ALA A 51 10.78 -0.70 6.53
C ALA A 51 11.62 -1.65 7.39
N GLN A 52 11.32 -2.94 7.33
CA GLN A 52 12.02 -3.96 8.10
C GLN A 52 13.19 -4.61 7.33
N SER A 53 13.35 -4.24 6.10
CA SER A 53 14.38 -4.84 5.24
C SER A 53 15.77 -4.26 5.46
#